data_488b6ab118c606d6bf988c273c153327
#
_entry.id   488b6ab118c606d6bf988c273c153327
#
_cell.length_a   1.000
_cell.length_b   1.000
_cell.length_c   1.000
_cell.angle_alpha   90.00
_cell.angle_beta   90.00
_cell.angle_gamma   90.00
#
_symmetry.space_group_name_H-M   'P 1'
#
loop_
_entity.id
_entity.type
_entity.pdbx_description
1 polymer ?
#
loop_
_entity_poly.entity_id
_entity_poly.type
_entity_poly.pdbx_seq_one_letter_code
_entity_poly.pdbx_strand_id
1 'polypeptide(L)'
;MFYYLMLNFLFVSFIFSNPVELPIGFTESELQNKHIIENMGRRTVPPVAPVRSIAEYEPMQGVLIRYPFGISNSLIREMAQDVVIYCLVSNSNQSNAYNSMNNGGVNMENVEFIIGSTDSYWTRDYGPWWIIDGNNDIGIVDFTYNRPRPNDNNAPLKVSNHLGVPYYSANFVSTGGNYMTDGFGVSAATHIAYTENDECNTNDQTSVPLASCTYVDNIMQEYYGINTYHVVADPNNEYIDHIDCWAKFLSPNKILIREVPTSHSQYQEIEEVATYFSSILTYDGSPWQVFRVNTPNDQPYTNSLILNNKIFVPVMNSSWDDDALVVYESAMPNHEILPFIGSWESTDALHCRVKGIPDLSLMEFNIGDINQDNMVNVQDIIILVSVILNGESNIYGDLNMDGTINILDVVQIVNIILGR
;
A
#
# COMPACT_ATOMS: atom_id res chain seq x y z
N MET A 1 -24.83 72.67 22.17
CA MET A 1 -24.24 72.23 20.92
C MET A 1 -23.36 71.00 21.25
N PHE A 2 -23.98 69.79 21.25
CA PHE A 2 -23.32 68.54 21.59
C PHE A 2 -22.98 67.83 20.28
N TYR A 3 -21.70 67.54 20.03
CA TYR A 3 -21.24 66.71 18.94
C TYR A 3 -21.21 65.26 19.39
N TYR A 4 -22.05 64.41 18.78
CA TYR A 4 -21.95 62.94 18.88
C TYR A 4 -20.88 62.46 17.89
N LEU A 5 -19.79 61.90 18.44
CA LEU A 5 -18.86 61.09 17.67
C LEU A 5 -19.42 59.70 17.53
N MET A 6 -19.84 59.28 16.32
CA MET A 6 -20.11 57.89 15.99
C MET A 6 -18.81 57.18 15.68
N LEU A 7 -18.40 56.26 16.54
CA LEU A 7 -17.29 55.34 16.26
C LEU A 7 -17.89 54.16 15.46
N ASN A 8 -17.57 54.07 14.18
CA ASN A 8 -17.86 52.90 13.37
C ASN A 8 -16.80 51.82 13.67
N PHE A 9 -17.21 50.75 14.40
CA PHE A 9 -16.42 49.52 14.50
C PHE A 9 -16.64 48.71 13.23
N LEU A 10 -15.60 48.64 12.37
CA LEU A 10 -15.51 47.66 11.31
C LEU A 10 -15.22 46.30 11.94
N PHE A 11 -16.24 45.44 12.04
CA PHE A 11 -16.04 44.02 12.29
C PHE A 11 -15.47 43.39 11.01
N VAL A 12 -14.17 43.16 10.96
CA VAL A 12 -13.56 42.27 9.96
C VAL A 12 -13.81 40.85 10.44
N SER A 13 -14.83 40.22 9.90
CA SER A 13 -15.05 38.78 10.06
C SER A 13 -13.94 38.06 9.28
N PHE A 14 -12.94 37.53 9.97
CA PHE A 14 -12.06 36.52 9.39
C PHE A 14 -12.91 35.28 9.17
N ILE A 15 -13.38 35.06 7.96
CA ILE A 15 -13.89 33.78 7.51
C ILE A 15 -12.65 32.87 7.42
N PHE A 16 -12.41 32.07 8.45
CA PHE A 16 -11.53 30.93 8.34
C PHE A 16 -12.25 29.93 7.44
N SER A 17 -12.04 30.00 6.13
CA SER A 17 -12.38 28.87 5.27
C SER A 17 -11.51 27.71 5.71
N ASN A 18 -12.11 26.57 6.07
CA ASN A 18 -11.37 25.34 6.16
C ASN A 18 -10.59 25.18 4.84
N PRO A 19 -9.29 24.85 4.88
CA PRO A 19 -8.56 24.61 3.66
C PRO A 19 -9.33 23.54 2.87
N VAL A 20 -9.64 23.88 1.61
CA VAL A 20 -10.26 22.92 0.69
C VAL A 20 -9.25 21.79 0.51
N GLU A 21 -9.67 20.56 0.74
CA GLU A 21 -8.82 19.39 0.55
C GLU A 21 -8.38 19.30 -0.92
N LEU A 22 -7.13 18.95 -1.16
CA LEU A 22 -6.64 18.78 -2.51
C LEU A 22 -7.27 17.52 -3.15
N PRO A 23 -7.54 17.51 -4.46
CA PRO A 23 -8.00 16.30 -5.14
C PRO A 23 -6.87 15.25 -5.21
N ILE A 24 -7.19 13.98 -5.42
CA ILE A 24 -6.20 12.93 -5.62
C ILE A 24 -5.36 13.19 -6.89
N GLY A 25 -5.98 13.70 -7.94
CA GLY A 25 -5.31 14.18 -9.15
C GLY A 25 -4.63 15.53 -8.97
N PHE A 26 -4.25 16.14 -10.09
CA PHE A 26 -3.66 17.48 -10.09
C PHE A 26 -4.72 18.58 -10.08
N THR A 27 -4.48 19.61 -9.30
CA THR A 27 -5.15 20.90 -9.49
C THR A 27 -4.55 21.66 -10.70
N GLU A 28 -5.26 22.67 -11.22
CA GLU A 28 -4.71 23.52 -12.28
C GLU A 28 -3.38 24.20 -11.88
N SER A 29 -3.26 24.61 -10.62
CA SER A 29 -2.01 25.18 -10.09
C SER A 29 -0.88 24.16 -10.05
N GLU A 30 -1.15 22.94 -9.67
CA GLU A 30 -0.16 21.86 -9.62
C GLU A 30 0.31 21.46 -11.01
N LEU A 31 -0.59 21.46 -12.01
CA LEU A 31 -0.22 21.23 -13.42
C LEU A 31 0.79 22.25 -13.95
N GLN A 32 0.68 23.51 -13.52
CA GLN A 32 1.63 24.58 -13.89
C GLN A 32 2.96 24.46 -13.14
N ASN A 33 3.00 23.71 -12.03
CA ASN A 33 4.13 23.58 -11.13
C ASN A 33 4.73 22.17 -11.09
N LYS A 34 4.46 21.33 -12.11
CA LYS A 34 5.00 19.96 -12.17
C LYS A 34 6.53 19.88 -12.03
N HIS A 35 7.27 20.90 -12.46
CA HIS A 35 8.72 21.00 -12.30
C HIS A 35 9.18 20.91 -10.84
N ILE A 36 8.29 21.13 -9.86
CA ILE A 36 8.61 20.96 -8.43
C ILE A 36 8.91 19.50 -8.14
N ILE A 37 8.23 18.53 -8.81
CA ILE A 37 8.40 17.10 -8.61
C ILE A 37 9.88 16.70 -8.80
N GLU A 38 10.52 17.18 -9.87
CA GLU A 38 11.92 16.90 -10.17
C GLU A 38 12.88 17.34 -9.04
N ASN A 39 12.49 18.40 -8.29
CA ASN A 39 13.28 18.94 -7.19
C ASN A 39 12.99 18.27 -5.84
N MET A 40 11.98 17.39 -5.75
CA MET A 40 11.64 16.68 -4.52
C MET A 40 12.38 15.35 -4.37
N GLY A 41 13.00 14.86 -5.46
CA GLY A 41 13.72 13.60 -5.48
C GLY A 41 14.86 13.54 -4.47
N ARG A 42 15.02 12.39 -3.84
CA ARG A 42 16.12 12.07 -2.93
C ARG A 42 16.75 10.76 -3.36
N ARG A 43 18.02 10.59 -3.04
CA ARG A 43 18.71 9.32 -3.25
C ARG A 43 19.62 9.01 -2.08
N THR A 44 19.49 7.81 -1.54
CA THR A 44 20.44 7.22 -0.60
C THR A 44 21.19 6.07 -1.27
N VAL A 45 22.16 5.47 -0.58
CA VAL A 45 22.64 4.13 -0.92
C VAL A 45 21.47 3.15 -0.81
N PRO A 46 21.36 2.16 -1.70
CA PRO A 46 20.39 1.08 -1.55
C PRO A 46 20.50 0.36 -0.21
N PRO A 47 19.42 -0.31 0.27
CA PRO A 47 19.46 -1.21 1.41
C PRO A 47 20.53 -2.30 1.22
N VAL A 48 20.99 -2.90 2.30
CA VAL A 48 21.87 -4.08 2.23
C VAL A 48 21.07 -5.25 1.63
N ALA A 49 21.63 -5.89 0.60
CA ALA A 49 21.00 -7.06 -0.01
C ALA A 49 21.21 -8.33 0.87
N PRO A 50 20.30 -9.32 0.80
CA PRO A 50 19.07 -9.34 0.02
C PRO A 50 18.00 -8.41 0.58
N VAL A 51 17.15 -7.86 -0.29
CA VAL A 51 16.04 -6.98 0.07
C VAL A 51 14.73 -7.70 -0.23
N ARG A 52 13.73 -7.57 0.64
CA ARG A 52 12.39 -8.09 0.45
C ARG A 52 11.35 -7.01 0.76
N SER A 53 10.43 -6.76 -0.15
CA SER A 53 9.25 -5.92 0.13
C SER A 53 8.27 -6.63 1.07
N ILE A 54 7.61 -5.87 1.92
CA ILE A 54 6.55 -6.37 2.81
C ILE A 54 5.20 -6.16 2.13
N ALA A 55 4.44 -7.27 1.96
CA ALA A 55 3.11 -7.24 1.36
C ALA A 55 2.04 -6.72 2.35
N GLU A 56 0.91 -6.23 1.81
CA GLU A 56 -0.15 -5.65 2.65
C GLU A 56 -0.83 -6.69 3.56
N TYR A 57 -0.89 -7.94 3.16
CA TYR A 57 -1.49 -9.04 3.94
C TYR A 57 -0.56 -9.62 5.01
N GLU A 58 0.69 -9.16 5.10
CA GLU A 58 1.59 -9.55 6.19
C GLU A 58 1.20 -8.86 7.50
N PRO A 59 1.68 -9.35 8.66
CA PRO A 59 1.30 -8.78 9.95
C PRO A 59 1.60 -7.29 10.07
N MET A 60 0.62 -6.52 10.52
CA MET A 60 0.68 -5.08 10.70
C MET A 60 0.47 -4.70 12.16
N GLN A 61 1.35 -3.86 12.73
CA GLN A 61 1.19 -3.28 14.06
C GLN A 61 0.31 -2.04 14.06
N GLY A 62 0.13 -1.40 12.90
CA GLY A 62 -0.60 -0.14 12.83
C GLY A 62 -1.05 0.27 11.46
N VAL A 63 -1.77 1.39 11.44
CA VAL A 63 -2.24 2.07 10.23
C VAL A 63 -1.86 3.54 10.30
N LEU A 64 -1.24 4.04 9.24
CA LEU A 64 -0.95 5.46 9.03
C LEU A 64 -2.17 6.13 8.42
N ILE A 65 -2.63 7.20 9.08
CA ILE A 65 -3.62 8.15 8.60
C ILE A 65 -3.10 9.57 8.77
N ARG A 66 -3.85 10.54 8.31
CA ARG A 66 -3.50 11.96 8.46
C ARG A 66 -4.70 12.79 8.92
N TYR A 67 -4.47 13.87 9.65
CA TYR A 67 -5.50 14.85 10.00
C TYR A 67 -5.31 16.18 9.21
N PRO A 68 -6.41 16.76 8.63
CA PRO A 68 -7.82 16.34 8.67
C PRO A 68 -8.06 14.95 8.03
N PHE A 69 -8.99 14.16 8.59
CA PHE A 69 -9.18 12.78 8.19
C PHE A 69 -9.81 12.65 6.80
N GLY A 70 -9.28 11.74 5.98
CA GLY A 70 -9.91 11.29 4.74
C GLY A 70 -10.91 10.15 4.93
N ILE A 71 -11.03 9.62 6.15
CA ILE A 71 -11.89 8.49 6.51
C ILE A 71 -12.76 8.83 7.72
N SER A 72 -13.81 8.04 7.94
CA SER A 72 -14.72 8.26 9.06
C SER A 72 -14.13 7.85 10.41
N ASN A 73 -14.55 8.52 11.50
CA ASN A 73 -14.19 8.09 12.86
C ASN A 73 -14.67 6.66 13.18
N SER A 74 -15.72 6.16 12.53
CA SER A 74 -16.18 4.78 12.71
C SER A 74 -15.16 3.77 12.16
N LEU A 75 -14.55 4.07 11.02
CA LEU A 75 -13.48 3.25 10.46
C LEU A 75 -12.21 3.31 11.32
N ILE A 76 -11.81 4.52 11.76
CA ILE A 76 -10.67 4.69 12.67
C ILE A 76 -10.90 3.91 13.97
N ARG A 77 -12.10 3.98 14.54
CA ARG A 77 -12.47 3.27 15.76
C ARG A 77 -12.38 1.75 15.61
N GLU A 78 -12.79 1.22 14.44
CA GLU A 78 -12.71 -0.21 14.19
C GLU A 78 -11.26 -0.67 14.08
N MET A 79 -10.43 0.01 13.31
CA MET A 79 -9.00 -0.31 13.20
C MET A 79 -8.27 -0.20 14.55
N ALA A 80 -8.62 0.82 15.37
CA ALA A 80 -8.03 1.04 16.69
C ALA A 80 -8.40 -0.02 17.74
N GLN A 81 -9.23 -1.02 17.43
CA GLN A 81 -9.47 -2.17 18.31
C GLN A 81 -8.29 -3.12 18.32
N ASP A 82 -7.59 -3.27 17.20
CA ASP A 82 -6.59 -4.32 16.99
C ASP A 82 -5.17 -3.78 16.80
N VAL A 83 -5.02 -2.54 16.29
CA VAL A 83 -3.72 -1.98 15.91
C VAL A 83 -3.59 -0.52 16.34
N VAL A 84 -2.36 -0.01 16.31
CA VAL A 84 -2.07 1.40 16.58
C VAL A 84 -2.46 2.28 15.38
N ILE A 85 -3.14 3.37 15.64
CA ILE A 85 -3.43 4.43 14.65
C ILE A 85 -2.31 5.47 14.72
N TYR A 86 -1.44 5.47 13.73
CA TYR A 86 -0.41 6.50 13.57
C TYR A 86 -0.97 7.67 12.78
N CYS A 87 -1.16 8.82 13.44
CA CYS A 87 -1.80 9.97 12.83
C CYS A 87 -0.78 11.08 12.52
N LEU A 88 -0.47 11.30 11.24
CA LEU A 88 0.26 12.47 10.78
C LEU A 88 -0.57 13.72 11.02
N VAL A 89 -0.01 14.70 11.74
CA VAL A 89 -0.74 15.91 12.10
C VAL A 89 0.22 17.08 12.33
N SER A 90 -0.17 18.29 11.91
CA SER A 90 0.57 19.48 12.30
C SER A 90 0.46 19.73 13.80
N ASN A 91 1.49 20.29 14.40
CA ASN A 91 1.51 20.60 15.83
C ASN A 91 0.30 21.44 16.28
N SER A 92 -0.14 22.39 15.44
CA SER A 92 -1.32 23.24 15.73
C SER A 92 -2.65 22.49 15.69
N ASN A 93 -2.74 21.36 15.00
CA ASN A 93 -3.97 20.59 14.82
C ASN A 93 -4.04 19.31 15.68
N GLN A 94 -3.00 18.99 16.44
CA GLN A 94 -2.96 17.77 17.26
C GLN A 94 -4.15 17.67 18.22
N SER A 95 -4.50 18.77 18.91
CA SER A 95 -5.65 18.79 19.82
C SER A 95 -6.98 18.59 19.09
N ASN A 96 -7.10 19.10 17.86
CA ASN A 96 -8.30 18.92 17.05
C ASN A 96 -8.44 17.45 16.60
N ALA A 97 -7.36 16.83 16.16
CA ALA A 97 -7.31 15.42 15.80
C ALA A 97 -7.68 14.53 17.00
N TYR A 98 -7.05 14.77 18.16
CA TYR A 98 -7.36 14.07 19.40
C TYR A 98 -8.85 14.18 19.75
N ASN A 99 -9.40 15.40 19.81
CA ASN A 99 -10.79 15.61 20.17
C ASN A 99 -11.75 14.95 19.17
N SER A 100 -11.44 14.99 17.87
CA SER A 100 -12.28 14.36 16.86
C SER A 100 -12.33 12.84 17.04
N MET A 101 -11.19 12.17 17.22
CA MET A 101 -11.13 10.73 17.45
C MET A 101 -11.77 10.33 18.78
N ASN A 102 -11.44 11.02 19.86
CA ASN A 102 -12.00 10.74 21.19
C ASN A 102 -13.53 10.90 21.22
N ASN A 103 -14.07 11.96 20.61
CA ASN A 103 -15.51 12.15 20.48
C ASN A 103 -16.16 11.12 19.54
N GLY A 104 -15.42 10.60 18.59
CA GLY A 104 -15.81 9.50 17.70
C GLY A 104 -15.77 8.12 18.35
N GLY A 105 -15.32 8.03 19.62
CA GLY A 105 -15.24 6.80 20.39
C GLY A 105 -14.06 5.90 20.01
N VAL A 106 -13.01 6.48 19.41
CA VAL A 106 -11.76 5.76 19.13
C VAL A 106 -11.04 5.43 20.43
N ASN A 107 -10.47 4.23 20.55
CA ASN A 107 -9.61 3.89 21.67
C ASN A 107 -8.30 4.69 21.60
N MET A 108 -8.21 5.75 22.40
CA MET A 108 -7.07 6.67 22.38
C MET A 108 -5.77 6.09 22.96
N GLU A 109 -5.82 4.94 23.62
CA GLU A 109 -4.62 4.20 24.05
C GLU A 109 -3.88 3.59 22.86
N ASN A 110 -4.61 3.33 21.77
CA ASN A 110 -4.09 2.84 20.49
C ASN A 110 -3.92 3.97 19.45
N VAL A 111 -3.60 5.20 19.87
CA VAL A 111 -3.37 6.33 18.96
C VAL A 111 -2.03 6.98 19.26
N GLU A 112 -1.20 7.07 18.24
CA GLU A 112 0.05 7.82 18.26
C GLU A 112 0.04 8.97 17.24
N PHE A 113 0.57 10.14 17.63
CA PHE A 113 0.65 11.29 16.76
C PHE A 113 2.08 11.45 16.21
N ILE A 114 2.18 11.46 14.88
CA ILE A 114 3.42 11.81 14.17
C ILE A 114 3.34 13.30 13.82
N ILE A 115 4.17 14.12 14.47
CA ILE A 115 4.12 15.57 14.27
C ILE A 115 4.79 15.94 12.94
N GLY A 116 4.00 16.47 12.02
CA GLY A 116 4.43 16.91 10.70
C GLY A 116 3.26 17.27 9.81
N SER A 117 3.39 18.37 9.05
CA SER A 117 2.36 18.77 8.09
C SER A 117 2.35 17.82 6.89
N THR A 118 1.18 17.62 6.30
CA THR A 118 0.94 16.98 5.01
C THR A 118 0.09 17.92 4.16
N ASP A 119 0.11 17.74 2.84
CA ASP A 119 -0.67 18.55 1.90
C ASP A 119 -2.04 17.91 1.63
N SER A 120 -2.12 16.56 1.68
CA SER A 120 -3.33 15.79 1.41
C SER A 120 -3.48 14.59 2.35
N TYR A 121 -4.61 13.84 2.26
CA TYR A 121 -4.84 12.65 3.09
C TYR A 121 -4.57 11.33 2.38
N TRP A 122 -3.98 11.37 1.21
CA TRP A 122 -3.67 10.17 0.41
C TRP A 122 -2.43 9.47 0.94
N THR A 123 -2.50 8.95 2.17
CA THR A 123 -1.36 8.30 2.82
C THR A 123 -0.86 7.07 2.08
N ARG A 124 -1.71 6.42 1.29
CA ARG A 124 -1.31 5.33 0.42
C ARG A 124 -0.36 5.82 -0.67
N ASP A 125 -0.68 6.97 -1.28
CA ASP A 125 -0.02 7.45 -2.49
C ASP A 125 1.39 7.98 -2.20
N TYR A 126 1.58 8.68 -1.10
CA TYR A 126 2.90 9.19 -0.76
C TYR A 126 3.73 8.26 0.14
N GLY A 127 3.20 7.09 0.51
CA GLY A 127 3.92 6.09 1.29
C GLY A 127 3.86 6.28 2.80
N PRO A 128 4.67 5.54 3.57
CA PRO A 128 5.90 4.81 3.20
C PRO A 128 5.65 3.44 2.57
N TRP A 129 6.69 2.93 1.86
CA TRP A 129 6.79 1.52 1.50
C TRP A 129 7.81 0.82 2.37
N TRP A 130 7.57 -0.45 2.65
CA TRP A 130 8.29 -1.22 3.67
C TRP A 130 9.09 -2.35 3.06
N ILE A 131 10.29 -2.54 3.58
CA ILE A 131 11.19 -3.65 3.19
C ILE A 131 11.79 -4.29 4.44
N ILE A 132 12.32 -5.49 4.25
CA ILE A 132 13.32 -6.10 5.14
C ILE A 132 14.63 -6.11 4.37
N ASP A 133 15.72 -5.60 4.95
CA ASP A 133 17.03 -5.57 4.34
C ASP A 133 17.88 -6.81 4.71
N GLY A 134 19.06 -6.93 4.12
CA GLY A 134 19.96 -8.05 4.37
C GLY A 134 20.53 -8.14 5.80
N ASN A 135 20.26 -7.17 6.65
CA ASN A 135 20.54 -7.23 8.09
C ASN A 135 19.34 -7.69 8.90
N ASN A 136 18.23 -8.03 8.25
CA ASN A 136 16.91 -8.28 8.83
C ASN A 136 16.28 -7.04 9.50
N ASP A 137 16.71 -5.84 9.13
CA ASP A 137 16.11 -4.62 9.63
C ASP A 137 14.89 -4.23 8.77
N ILE A 138 13.75 -3.97 9.41
CA ILE A 138 12.60 -3.37 8.71
C ILE A 138 12.90 -1.90 8.46
N GLY A 139 12.87 -1.51 7.20
CA GLY A 139 13.15 -0.16 6.76
C GLY A 139 12.07 0.40 5.83
N ILE A 140 12.15 1.70 5.61
CA ILE A 140 11.30 2.43 4.67
C ILE A 140 12.09 2.67 3.39
N VAL A 141 11.49 2.36 2.24
CA VAL A 141 11.92 2.85 0.93
C VAL A 141 10.96 3.93 0.46
N ASP A 142 11.51 5.09 0.18
CA ASP A 142 10.83 6.28 -0.30
C ASP A 142 11.12 6.51 -1.79
N PHE A 143 10.24 7.21 -2.47
CA PHE A 143 10.30 7.60 -3.86
C PHE A 143 9.95 9.09 -4.02
N THR A 144 10.12 9.65 -5.20
CA THR A 144 9.64 10.99 -5.50
C THR A 144 8.14 10.93 -5.77
N TYR A 145 7.33 11.49 -4.89
CA TYR A 145 5.88 11.50 -5.05
C TYR A 145 5.48 12.24 -6.34
N ASN A 146 4.63 11.66 -7.15
CA ASN A 146 4.25 12.16 -8.47
C ASN A 146 3.27 13.35 -8.44
N ARG A 147 3.16 14.04 -7.32
CA ARG A 147 2.42 15.30 -7.15
C ARG A 147 3.37 16.38 -6.59
N PRO A 148 3.24 17.66 -6.97
CA PRO A 148 4.08 18.74 -6.46
C PRO A 148 3.67 19.11 -5.02
N ARG A 149 3.70 18.14 -4.11
CA ARG A 149 3.26 18.19 -2.69
C ARG A 149 4.42 17.86 -1.77
N PRO A 150 5.28 18.83 -1.47
CA PRO A 150 6.52 18.57 -0.74
C PRO A 150 6.31 18.09 0.70
N ASN A 151 5.20 18.43 1.36
CA ASN A 151 4.91 17.93 2.70
C ASN A 151 4.50 16.47 2.68
N ASP A 152 3.74 16.04 1.67
CA ASP A 152 3.38 14.65 1.42
C ASP A 152 4.64 13.84 1.06
N ASN A 153 5.43 14.31 0.09
CA ASN A 153 6.70 13.69 -0.29
C ASN A 153 7.69 13.52 0.88
N ASN A 154 7.52 14.29 1.95
CA ASN A 154 8.35 14.18 3.16
C ASN A 154 7.72 13.31 4.26
N ALA A 155 6.56 12.73 4.05
CA ALA A 155 5.87 11.92 5.05
C ALA A 155 6.63 10.63 5.39
N PRO A 156 7.20 9.85 4.44
CA PRO A 156 7.97 8.65 4.75
C PRO A 156 9.14 8.91 5.69
N LEU A 157 9.88 10.02 5.49
CA LEU A 157 10.97 10.40 6.38
C LEU A 157 10.49 10.76 7.79
N LYS A 158 9.32 11.40 7.93
CA LYS A 158 8.72 11.70 9.25
C LYS A 158 8.34 10.41 9.98
N VAL A 159 7.78 9.44 9.25
CA VAL A 159 7.42 8.12 9.80
C VAL A 159 8.68 7.37 10.23
N SER A 160 9.71 7.30 9.39
CA SER A 160 11.00 6.68 9.73
C SER A 160 11.61 7.26 10.99
N ASN A 161 11.67 8.59 11.11
CA ASN A 161 12.21 9.28 12.28
C ASN A 161 11.39 9.00 13.55
N HIS A 162 10.06 8.90 13.44
CA HIS A 162 9.19 8.61 14.57
C HIS A 162 9.35 7.18 15.08
N LEU A 163 9.41 6.22 14.16
CA LEU A 163 9.53 4.80 14.49
C LEU A 163 10.97 4.37 14.76
N GLY A 164 11.96 5.19 14.39
CA GLY A 164 13.38 4.87 14.57
C GLY A 164 13.88 3.77 13.63
N VAL A 165 13.26 3.62 12.46
CA VAL A 165 13.62 2.60 11.46
C VAL A 165 14.54 3.16 10.37
N PRO A 166 15.36 2.33 9.69
CA PRO A 166 16.15 2.74 8.53
C PRO A 166 15.32 3.42 7.44
N TYR A 167 15.91 4.42 6.79
CA TYR A 167 15.30 5.17 5.70
C TYR A 167 16.19 5.12 4.45
N TYR A 168 15.60 4.64 3.38
CA TYR A 168 16.19 4.59 2.05
C TYR A 168 15.33 5.41 1.10
N SER A 169 15.94 6.03 0.09
CA SER A 169 15.21 6.80 -0.91
C SER A 169 15.79 6.51 -2.30
N ALA A 170 14.92 6.09 -3.20
CA ALA A 170 15.23 5.85 -4.60
C ALA A 170 14.75 7.04 -5.44
N ASN A 171 15.63 7.55 -6.31
CA ASN A 171 15.31 8.71 -7.14
C ASN A 171 14.57 8.29 -8.41
N PHE A 172 13.29 7.98 -8.28
CA PHE A 172 12.35 7.81 -9.39
C PHE A 172 10.98 8.32 -9.00
N VAL A 173 10.19 8.72 -9.98
CA VAL A 173 8.83 9.24 -9.75
C VAL A 173 7.88 8.06 -9.61
N SER A 174 7.05 8.06 -8.56
CA SER A 174 6.09 7.00 -8.31
C SER A 174 4.93 7.48 -7.43
N THR A 175 3.97 6.58 -7.22
CA THR A 175 2.86 6.73 -6.29
C THR A 175 2.50 5.39 -5.69
N GLY A 176 2.25 5.37 -4.39
CA GLY A 176 2.07 4.12 -3.66
C GLY A 176 0.75 3.38 -3.95
N GLY A 177 -0.28 4.07 -4.44
CA GLY A 177 -1.51 3.43 -4.93
C GLY A 177 -1.28 2.62 -6.22
N ASN A 178 -0.20 2.94 -6.95
CA ASN A 178 0.21 2.22 -8.14
C ASN A 178 1.29 1.16 -7.88
N TYR A 179 1.32 0.59 -6.70
CA TYR A 179 2.29 -0.45 -6.36
C TYR A 179 1.65 -1.50 -5.46
N MET A 180 1.71 -2.75 -5.84
CA MET A 180 1.41 -3.91 -4.99
C MET A 180 2.47 -4.98 -5.13
N THR A 181 2.78 -5.68 -4.04
CA THR A 181 3.79 -6.74 -3.98
C THR A 181 3.24 -7.99 -3.31
N ASP A 182 3.76 -9.14 -3.74
CA ASP A 182 3.47 -10.44 -3.12
C ASP A 182 4.39 -10.75 -1.92
N GLY A 183 5.35 -9.87 -1.61
CA GLY A 183 6.34 -10.12 -0.55
C GLY A 183 7.44 -11.11 -0.92
N PHE A 184 7.42 -11.73 -2.11
CA PHE A 184 8.34 -12.78 -2.58
C PHE A 184 9.09 -12.38 -3.86
N GLY A 185 9.13 -11.09 -4.15
CA GLY A 185 9.87 -10.57 -5.28
C GLY A 185 9.05 -10.37 -6.55
N VAL A 186 7.72 -10.58 -6.50
CA VAL A 186 6.81 -10.20 -7.58
C VAL A 186 6.04 -8.94 -7.19
N SER A 187 5.91 -8.03 -8.15
CA SER A 187 5.16 -6.79 -7.99
C SER A 187 4.39 -6.45 -9.26
N ALA A 188 3.36 -5.62 -9.13
CA ALA A 188 2.58 -5.13 -10.24
C ALA A 188 2.24 -3.65 -10.12
N ALA A 189 2.15 -2.98 -11.26
CA ALA A 189 1.79 -1.57 -11.41
C ALA A 189 1.16 -1.30 -12.78
N THR A 190 0.60 -0.13 -12.97
CA THR A 190 0.19 0.37 -14.28
C THR A 190 1.35 1.08 -15.00
N HIS A 191 1.10 1.44 -16.25
CA HIS A 191 2.04 2.09 -17.15
C HIS A 191 2.73 3.34 -16.56
N ILE A 192 2.10 4.08 -15.61
CA ILE A 192 2.70 5.29 -15.04
C ILE A 192 4.00 5.00 -14.29
N ALA A 193 4.21 3.76 -13.83
CA ALA A 193 5.50 3.35 -13.27
C ALA A 193 6.68 3.59 -14.22
N TYR A 194 6.45 3.54 -15.53
CA TYR A 194 7.45 3.79 -16.56
C TYR A 194 7.27 5.16 -17.23
N THR A 195 6.04 5.52 -17.59
CA THR A 195 5.79 6.75 -18.37
C THR A 195 6.00 8.05 -17.61
N GLU A 196 6.02 8.02 -16.28
CA GLU A 196 6.38 9.16 -15.43
C GLU A 196 7.89 9.31 -15.18
N ASN A 197 8.72 8.38 -15.72
CA ASN A 197 10.17 8.42 -15.60
C ASN A 197 10.81 8.56 -16.98
N ASP A 198 11.39 9.73 -17.26
CA ASP A 198 11.95 10.08 -18.56
C ASP A 198 13.03 9.08 -19.04
N GLU A 199 13.77 8.46 -18.11
CA GLU A 199 14.80 7.46 -18.38
C GLU A 199 14.24 6.20 -19.04
N CYS A 200 12.94 5.93 -18.87
CA CYS A 200 12.26 4.82 -19.53
C CYS A 200 12.02 5.09 -21.02
N ASN A 201 11.99 6.35 -21.43
CA ASN A 201 11.79 6.77 -22.81
C ASN A 201 10.63 6.06 -23.52
N THR A 202 9.50 5.89 -22.81
CA THR A 202 8.31 5.24 -23.31
C THR A 202 7.07 6.11 -23.04
N ASN A 203 6.14 6.05 -23.99
CA ASN A 203 4.79 6.63 -23.87
C ASN A 203 3.71 5.55 -24.06
N ASP A 204 4.11 4.27 -23.94
CA ASP A 204 3.18 3.16 -24.07
C ASP A 204 2.25 3.11 -22.86
N GLN A 205 0.95 3.21 -23.10
CA GLN A 205 -0.11 3.17 -22.10
C GLN A 205 -1.11 2.04 -22.37
N THR A 206 -0.84 1.21 -23.36
CA THR A 206 -1.82 0.25 -23.89
C THR A 206 -1.38 -1.19 -23.88
N SER A 207 -0.10 -1.47 -23.72
CA SER A 207 0.41 -2.85 -23.72
C SER A 207 0.15 -3.61 -22.43
N VAL A 208 -0.11 -4.90 -22.56
CA VAL A 208 -0.29 -5.83 -21.42
C VAL A 208 0.56 -7.09 -21.68
N PRO A 209 1.78 -7.21 -21.08
CA PRO A 209 2.49 -6.19 -20.31
C PRO A 209 3.23 -5.16 -21.19
N LEU A 210 3.69 -4.06 -20.58
CA LEU A 210 4.62 -3.12 -21.20
C LEU A 210 6.01 -3.76 -21.37
N ALA A 211 6.77 -3.23 -22.32
CA ALA A 211 8.21 -3.56 -22.42
C ALA A 211 8.97 -3.02 -21.19
N SER A 212 9.89 -3.82 -20.66
CA SER A 212 10.71 -3.50 -19.49
C SER A 212 11.43 -2.17 -19.61
N CYS A 213 11.50 -1.43 -18.52
CA CYS A 213 12.33 -0.25 -18.38
C CYS A 213 13.49 -0.54 -17.44
N THR A 214 14.67 -0.76 -17.98
CA THR A 214 15.86 -1.13 -17.19
C THR A 214 16.15 -0.16 -16.04
N TYR A 215 15.87 1.15 -16.19
CA TYR A 215 16.09 2.13 -15.14
C TYR A 215 15.22 1.87 -13.92
N VAL A 216 13.91 1.76 -14.12
CA VAL A 216 12.95 1.51 -13.02
C VAL A 216 13.09 0.09 -12.49
N ASP A 217 13.25 -0.91 -13.37
CA ASP A 217 13.40 -2.31 -12.97
C ASP A 217 14.61 -2.53 -12.06
N ASN A 218 15.74 -1.87 -12.34
CA ASN A 218 16.92 -1.92 -11.47
C ASN A 218 16.65 -1.29 -10.10
N ILE A 219 15.91 -0.17 -10.04
CA ILE A 219 15.50 0.45 -8.77
C ILE A 219 14.59 -0.49 -7.98
N MET A 220 13.62 -1.10 -8.65
CA MET A 220 12.72 -2.06 -8.02
C MET A 220 13.48 -3.27 -7.47
N GLN A 221 14.51 -3.75 -8.18
CA GLN A 221 15.36 -4.84 -7.71
C GLN A 221 16.25 -4.40 -6.53
N GLU A 222 16.97 -3.28 -6.66
CA GLU A 222 17.98 -2.84 -5.68
C GLU A 222 17.35 -2.35 -4.36
N TYR A 223 16.23 -1.61 -4.44
CA TYR A 223 15.63 -0.97 -3.28
C TYR A 223 14.44 -1.74 -2.70
N TYR A 224 13.69 -2.47 -3.54
CA TYR A 224 12.45 -3.15 -3.13
C TYR A 224 12.57 -4.68 -3.17
N GLY A 225 13.66 -5.23 -3.70
CA GLY A 225 13.85 -6.68 -3.83
C GLY A 225 12.92 -7.34 -4.84
N ILE A 226 12.46 -6.59 -5.85
CA ILE A 226 11.53 -7.09 -6.88
C ILE A 226 12.31 -7.67 -8.03
N ASN A 227 12.13 -8.97 -8.30
CA ASN A 227 12.75 -9.69 -9.38
C ASN A 227 11.86 -9.78 -10.63
N THR A 228 10.54 -9.73 -10.43
CA THR A 228 9.54 -9.75 -11.49
C THR A 228 8.57 -8.58 -11.32
N TYR A 229 8.62 -7.63 -12.24
CA TYR A 229 7.76 -6.43 -12.20
C TYR A 229 6.78 -6.44 -13.36
N HIS A 230 5.51 -6.69 -13.07
CA HIS A 230 4.43 -6.70 -14.04
C HIS A 230 3.88 -5.29 -14.22
N VAL A 231 4.35 -4.57 -15.24
CA VAL A 231 3.81 -3.26 -15.60
C VAL A 231 2.85 -3.44 -16.77
N VAL A 232 1.59 -3.03 -16.59
CA VAL A 232 0.49 -3.23 -17.55
C VAL A 232 -0.24 -1.91 -17.83
N ALA A 233 -1.00 -1.87 -18.91
CA ALA A 233 -1.94 -0.77 -19.17
C ALA A 233 -2.90 -0.60 -17.98
N ASP A 234 -3.41 0.63 -17.76
CA ASP A 234 -4.53 0.84 -16.85
C ASP A 234 -5.84 0.52 -17.56
N PRO A 235 -6.59 -0.53 -17.15
CA PRO A 235 -7.83 -0.91 -17.80
C PRO A 235 -8.99 0.05 -17.48
N ASN A 236 -8.85 0.87 -16.43
CA ASN A 236 -9.85 1.89 -16.12
C ASN A 236 -9.71 3.10 -17.03
N ASN A 237 -8.49 3.37 -17.52
CA ASN A 237 -8.18 4.53 -18.36
C ASN A 237 -8.68 5.83 -17.70
N GLU A 238 -8.44 5.96 -16.42
CA GLU A 238 -8.81 7.10 -15.59
C GLU A 238 -7.61 8.01 -15.34
N TYR A 239 -7.85 9.19 -14.82
CA TYR A 239 -6.82 10.24 -14.71
C TYR A 239 -5.72 10.01 -13.67
N ILE A 240 -5.83 8.98 -12.82
CA ILE A 240 -4.80 8.65 -11.82
C ILE A 240 -4.01 7.39 -12.15
N ASP A 241 -4.57 6.49 -12.97
CA ASP A 241 -3.94 5.27 -13.48
C ASP A 241 -3.34 4.36 -12.39
N HIS A 242 -4.00 4.24 -11.24
CA HIS A 242 -3.51 3.42 -10.12
C HIS A 242 -4.04 1.99 -10.18
N ILE A 243 -3.15 1.00 -9.95
CA ILE A 243 -3.50 -0.42 -9.96
C ILE A 243 -4.50 -0.80 -8.85
N ASP A 244 -4.46 -0.15 -7.68
CA ASP A 244 -5.35 -0.43 -6.56
C ASP A 244 -6.81 -0.02 -6.79
N CYS A 245 -7.09 0.74 -7.87
CA CYS A 245 -8.44 1.07 -8.31
C CYS A 245 -9.14 -0.10 -8.99
N TRP A 246 -8.42 -1.11 -9.49
CA TRP A 246 -9.00 -2.21 -10.24
C TRP A 246 -8.46 -3.59 -9.88
N ALA A 247 -7.33 -3.69 -9.15
CA ALA A 247 -6.76 -4.97 -8.73
C ALA A 247 -6.22 -4.91 -7.30
N LYS A 248 -6.07 -6.10 -6.67
CA LYS A 248 -5.47 -6.25 -5.36
C LYS A 248 -4.85 -7.62 -5.19
N PHE A 249 -3.60 -7.70 -4.75
CA PHE A 249 -3.02 -8.95 -4.25
C PHE A 249 -3.63 -9.28 -2.89
N LEU A 250 -4.24 -10.46 -2.79
CA LEU A 250 -4.87 -10.94 -1.57
C LEU A 250 -3.97 -11.88 -0.76
N SER A 251 -3.06 -12.55 -1.44
CA SER A 251 -2.05 -13.46 -0.87
C SER A 251 -0.94 -13.65 -1.92
N PRO A 252 0.12 -14.40 -1.62
CA PRO A 252 1.22 -14.63 -2.58
C PRO A 252 0.80 -15.24 -3.93
N ASN A 253 -0.38 -15.87 -3.97
CA ASN A 253 -0.88 -16.53 -5.18
C ASN A 253 -2.33 -16.18 -5.54
N LYS A 254 -2.93 -15.17 -4.89
CA LYS A 254 -4.30 -14.74 -5.16
C LYS A 254 -4.35 -13.26 -5.54
N ILE A 255 -5.03 -12.97 -6.63
CA ILE A 255 -5.31 -11.61 -7.07
C ILE A 255 -6.82 -11.42 -7.25
N LEU A 256 -7.34 -10.30 -6.75
CA LEU A 256 -8.69 -9.83 -7.02
C LEU A 256 -8.63 -8.80 -8.14
N ILE A 257 -9.45 -8.94 -9.17
CA ILE A 257 -9.58 -8.01 -10.29
C ILE A 257 -11.05 -7.67 -10.47
N ARG A 258 -11.37 -6.40 -10.68
CA ARG A 258 -12.73 -5.97 -10.97
C ARG A 258 -13.27 -6.65 -12.23
N GLU A 259 -14.58 -6.80 -12.30
CA GLU A 259 -15.32 -7.30 -13.45
C GLU A 259 -16.46 -6.34 -13.79
N VAL A 260 -16.75 -6.20 -15.05
CA VAL A 260 -17.84 -5.35 -15.53
C VAL A 260 -18.65 -6.07 -16.59
N PRO A 261 -19.93 -5.69 -16.82
CA PRO A 261 -20.74 -6.30 -17.87
C PRO A 261 -20.17 -6.02 -19.28
N THR A 262 -20.44 -6.91 -20.23
CA THR A 262 -19.95 -6.79 -21.63
C THR A 262 -20.35 -5.50 -22.34
N SER A 263 -21.34 -4.79 -21.82
CA SER A 263 -21.78 -3.48 -22.34
C SER A 263 -20.97 -2.29 -21.78
N HIS A 264 -20.13 -2.54 -20.79
CA HIS A 264 -19.30 -1.50 -20.19
C HIS A 264 -18.17 -1.08 -21.12
N SER A 265 -17.83 0.21 -21.14
CA SER A 265 -16.81 0.76 -22.03
C SER A 265 -15.41 0.17 -21.81
N GLN A 266 -15.09 -0.22 -20.59
CA GLN A 266 -13.78 -0.77 -20.16
C GLN A 266 -13.75 -2.31 -20.17
N TYR A 267 -14.79 -2.97 -20.68
CA TYR A 267 -14.90 -4.43 -20.61
C TYR A 267 -13.70 -5.15 -21.22
N GLN A 268 -13.26 -4.72 -22.39
CA GLN A 268 -12.19 -5.40 -23.13
C GLN A 268 -10.85 -5.27 -22.42
N GLU A 269 -10.54 -4.09 -21.94
CA GLU A 269 -9.29 -3.76 -21.24
C GLU A 269 -9.21 -4.50 -19.90
N ILE A 270 -10.31 -4.58 -19.15
CA ILE A 270 -10.39 -5.33 -17.88
C ILE A 270 -10.21 -6.84 -18.12
N GLU A 271 -10.84 -7.40 -19.18
CA GLU A 271 -10.67 -8.82 -19.52
C GLU A 271 -9.25 -9.13 -20.03
N GLU A 272 -8.58 -8.19 -20.68
CA GLU A 272 -7.21 -8.35 -21.14
C GLU A 272 -6.24 -8.49 -19.96
N VAL A 273 -6.29 -7.59 -18.96
CA VAL A 273 -5.45 -7.68 -17.77
C VAL A 273 -5.79 -8.90 -16.91
N ALA A 274 -7.07 -9.29 -16.81
CA ALA A 274 -7.47 -10.50 -16.09
C ALA A 274 -6.94 -11.77 -16.78
N THR A 275 -6.96 -11.81 -18.11
CA THR A 275 -6.38 -12.89 -18.92
C THR A 275 -4.86 -12.95 -18.73
N TYR A 276 -4.19 -11.79 -18.72
CA TYR A 276 -2.76 -11.72 -18.49
C TYR A 276 -2.37 -12.35 -17.13
N PHE A 277 -2.98 -11.91 -16.01
CA PHE A 277 -2.69 -12.47 -14.70
C PHE A 277 -3.07 -13.96 -14.58
N SER A 278 -4.07 -14.42 -15.32
CA SER A 278 -4.42 -15.85 -15.37
C SER A 278 -3.38 -16.69 -16.14
N SER A 279 -2.56 -16.06 -16.99
CA SER A 279 -1.61 -16.74 -17.86
C SER A 279 -0.18 -16.79 -17.33
N ILE A 280 0.14 -15.97 -16.33
CA ILE A 280 1.46 -15.89 -15.72
C ILE A 280 1.55 -16.69 -14.42
N LEU A 281 2.77 -16.90 -13.95
CA LEU A 281 3.03 -17.68 -12.74
C LEU A 281 3.36 -16.77 -11.57
N THR A 282 3.09 -17.25 -10.38
CA THR A 282 3.50 -16.65 -9.10
C THR A 282 4.98 -16.91 -8.82
N TYR A 283 5.50 -16.37 -7.73
CA TYR A 283 6.89 -16.53 -7.31
C TYR A 283 7.33 -18.02 -7.18
N ASP A 284 6.43 -18.92 -6.82
CA ASP A 284 6.68 -20.36 -6.63
C ASP A 284 6.40 -21.21 -7.87
N GLY A 285 6.07 -20.56 -9.00
CA GLY A 285 5.79 -21.22 -10.27
C GLY A 285 4.37 -21.80 -10.39
N SER A 286 3.49 -21.56 -9.43
CA SER A 286 2.07 -21.92 -9.51
C SER A 286 1.28 -20.88 -10.31
N PRO A 287 0.11 -21.22 -10.89
CA PRO A 287 -0.76 -20.23 -11.53
C PRO A 287 -1.40 -19.29 -10.50
N TRP A 288 -1.58 -18.00 -10.85
CA TRP A 288 -2.38 -17.08 -10.07
C TRP A 288 -3.84 -17.53 -9.96
N GLN A 289 -4.39 -17.48 -8.76
CA GLN A 289 -5.83 -17.62 -8.52
C GLN A 289 -6.48 -16.26 -8.69
N VAL A 290 -7.13 -16.03 -9.84
CA VAL A 290 -7.78 -14.77 -10.16
C VAL A 290 -9.22 -14.78 -9.68
N PHE A 291 -9.53 -13.95 -8.70
CA PHE A 291 -10.89 -13.68 -8.22
C PHE A 291 -11.45 -12.45 -8.95
N ARG A 292 -12.76 -12.45 -9.20
CA ARG A 292 -13.43 -11.37 -9.94
C ARG A 292 -14.53 -10.77 -9.07
N VAL A 293 -14.54 -9.43 -8.94
CA VAL A 293 -15.58 -8.69 -8.24
C VAL A 293 -16.34 -7.80 -9.20
N ASN A 294 -17.67 -7.99 -9.27
CA ASN A 294 -18.52 -7.27 -10.20
C ASN A 294 -18.72 -5.81 -9.78
N THR A 295 -18.37 -4.88 -10.67
CA THR A 295 -18.42 -3.43 -10.46
C THR A 295 -19.11 -2.72 -11.62
N PRO A 296 -20.40 -3.02 -11.91
CA PRO A 296 -21.06 -2.55 -13.13
C PRO A 296 -21.28 -1.03 -13.18
N ASN A 297 -21.11 -0.33 -12.07
CA ASN A 297 -21.19 1.12 -11.98
C ASN A 297 -19.92 1.68 -11.30
N ASP A 298 -18.77 1.10 -11.62
CA ASP A 298 -17.45 1.53 -11.15
C ASP A 298 -17.31 1.57 -9.61
N GLN A 299 -17.94 0.61 -8.92
CA GLN A 299 -17.79 0.49 -7.47
C GLN A 299 -16.33 0.18 -7.10
N PRO A 300 -15.79 0.81 -6.04
CA PRO A 300 -14.36 0.73 -5.70
C PRO A 300 -14.01 -0.47 -4.81
N TYR A 301 -14.63 -1.62 -5.00
CA TYR A 301 -14.48 -2.76 -4.08
C TYR A 301 -13.04 -3.29 -3.98
N THR A 302 -12.23 -3.16 -5.05
CA THR A 302 -10.82 -3.56 -5.03
C THR A 302 -9.95 -2.64 -4.17
N ASN A 303 -10.39 -1.39 -3.95
CA ASN A 303 -9.69 -0.39 -3.13
C ASN A 303 -9.94 -0.62 -1.61
N SER A 304 -9.83 -1.88 -1.19
CA SER A 304 -9.98 -2.36 0.19
C SER A 304 -8.65 -2.31 0.94
N LEU A 305 -8.69 -2.39 2.27
CA LEU A 305 -7.51 -2.56 3.13
C LEU A 305 -7.51 -3.97 3.72
N ILE A 306 -6.41 -4.70 3.57
CA ILE A 306 -6.14 -5.92 4.36
C ILE A 306 -5.34 -5.47 5.59
N LEU A 307 -5.83 -5.82 6.77
CA LEU A 307 -5.20 -5.49 8.04
C LEU A 307 -5.29 -6.69 8.98
N ASN A 308 -4.22 -7.47 9.03
CA ASN A 308 -4.18 -8.73 9.76
C ASN A 308 -5.31 -9.68 9.31
N ASN A 309 -6.16 -10.12 10.22
CA ASN A 309 -7.30 -11.01 9.92
C ASN A 309 -8.58 -10.28 9.48
N LYS A 310 -8.52 -8.96 9.21
CA LYS A 310 -9.67 -8.16 8.77
C LYS A 310 -9.46 -7.59 7.37
N ILE A 311 -10.53 -7.52 6.59
CA ILE A 311 -10.55 -6.83 5.30
C ILE A 311 -11.63 -5.76 5.33
N PHE A 312 -11.22 -4.51 5.19
CA PHE A 312 -12.08 -3.34 5.18
C PHE A 312 -12.46 -3.00 3.74
N VAL A 313 -13.70 -3.26 3.36
CA VAL A 313 -14.18 -3.09 1.99
C VAL A 313 -14.98 -1.80 1.86
N PRO A 314 -14.61 -0.89 0.94
CA PRO A 314 -15.42 0.28 0.65
C PRO A 314 -16.72 -0.11 -0.03
N VAL A 315 -17.87 0.25 0.55
CA VAL A 315 -19.22 0.00 0.00
C VAL A 315 -19.99 1.31 -0.14
N MET A 316 -20.96 1.35 -1.05
CA MET A 316 -21.64 2.57 -1.48
C MET A 316 -23.16 2.56 -1.29
N ASN A 317 -23.73 1.63 -0.52
CA ASN A 317 -25.17 1.30 -0.50
C ASN A 317 -25.68 0.87 -1.89
N SER A 318 -24.85 0.19 -2.65
CA SER A 318 -25.18 -0.38 -3.93
C SER A 318 -25.88 -1.74 -3.74
N SER A 319 -26.73 -2.13 -4.70
CA SER A 319 -27.30 -3.48 -4.72
C SER A 319 -26.26 -4.59 -4.98
N TRP A 320 -25.01 -4.22 -5.27
CA TRP A 320 -23.88 -5.12 -5.54
C TRP A 320 -22.93 -5.28 -4.36
N ASP A 321 -23.17 -4.54 -3.26
CA ASP A 321 -22.27 -4.56 -2.10
C ASP A 321 -22.20 -5.97 -1.48
N ASP A 322 -23.35 -6.63 -1.25
CA ASP A 322 -23.39 -7.97 -0.66
C ASP A 322 -22.67 -9.02 -1.54
N ASP A 323 -22.83 -8.95 -2.87
CA ASP A 323 -22.14 -9.84 -3.81
C ASP A 323 -20.60 -9.64 -3.74
N ALA A 324 -20.14 -8.40 -3.59
CA ALA A 324 -18.73 -8.10 -3.44
C ALA A 324 -18.15 -8.67 -2.15
N LEU A 325 -18.88 -8.59 -1.03
CA LEU A 325 -18.45 -9.19 0.26
C LEU A 325 -18.34 -10.71 0.14
N VAL A 326 -19.26 -11.40 -0.52
CA VAL A 326 -19.20 -12.85 -0.77
C VAL A 326 -17.97 -13.25 -1.57
N VAL A 327 -17.53 -12.42 -2.53
CA VAL A 327 -16.27 -12.67 -3.26
C VAL A 327 -15.07 -12.63 -2.31
N TYR A 328 -15.00 -11.63 -1.42
CA TYR A 328 -13.94 -11.57 -0.40
C TYR A 328 -13.98 -12.74 0.57
N GLU A 329 -15.16 -13.13 1.08
CA GLU A 329 -15.33 -14.32 1.95
C GLU A 329 -14.83 -15.58 1.27
N SER A 330 -15.11 -15.75 -0.02
CA SER A 330 -14.65 -16.90 -0.82
C SER A 330 -13.14 -16.88 -1.05
N ALA A 331 -12.56 -15.71 -1.34
CA ALA A 331 -11.13 -15.55 -1.61
C ALA A 331 -10.29 -15.65 -0.33
N MET A 332 -10.81 -15.16 0.80
CA MET A 332 -10.11 -14.99 2.06
C MET A 332 -10.93 -15.55 3.25
N PRO A 333 -11.20 -16.89 3.28
CA PRO A 333 -12.16 -17.50 4.20
C PRO A 333 -11.77 -17.43 5.69
N ASN A 334 -10.52 -17.07 5.99
CA ASN A 334 -10.02 -16.92 7.36
C ASN A 334 -10.02 -15.47 7.85
N HIS A 335 -10.56 -14.53 7.05
CA HIS A 335 -10.61 -13.12 7.38
C HIS A 335 -12.04 -12.67 7.71
N GLU A 336 -12.15 -11.72 8.61
CA GLU A 336 -13.40 -10.99 8.86
C GLU A 336 -13.58 -9.91 7.78
N ILE A 337 -14.67 -9.97 7.03
CA ILE A 337 -14.95 -9.02 5.94
C ILE A 337 -15.86 -7.91 6.47
N LEU A 338 -15.35 -6.68 6.49
CA LEU A 338 -16.00 -5.52 7.11
C LEU A 338 -16.36 -4.46 6.07
N PRO A 339 -17.65 -4.23 5.78
CA PRO A 339 -18.09 -3.18 4.87
C PRO A 339 -18.04 -1.81 5.54
N PHE A 340 -17.49 -0.81 4.85
CA PHE A 340 -17.51 0.59 5.28
C PHE A 340 -18.11 1.50 4.22
N ILE A 341 -19.24 2.12 4.58
CA ILE A 341 -19.91 3.10 3.73
C ILE A 341 -19.17 4.43 3.81
N GLY A 342 -18.98 5.06 2.65
CA GLY A 342 -18.34 6.37 2.53
C GLY A 342 -18.68 7.05 1.23
N SER A 343 -18.19 8.28 1.07
CA SER A 343 -18.20 8.99 -0.22
C SER A 343 -17.00 8.52 -1.02
N TRP A 344 -17.09 7.30 -1.54
CA TRP A 344 -16.05 6.66 -2.31
C TRP A 344 -16.25 6.91 -3.80
N GLU A 345 -15.16 7.02 -4.52
CA GLU A 345 -15.12 7.13 -5.99
C GLU A 345 -14.32 5.95 -6.56
N SER A 346 -14.47 5.66 -7.85
CA SER A 346 -13.69 4.60 -8.53
C SER A 346 -12.19 4.81 -8.43
N THR A 347 -11.77 6.08 -8.35
CA THR A 347 -10.37 6.52 -8.31
C THR A 347 -9.88 6.89 -6.91
N ASP A 348 -10.76 6.95 -5.91
CA ASP A 348 -10.43 7.39 -4.56
C ASP A 348 -11.36 6.75 -3.52
N ALA A 349 -10.88 5.74 -2.84
CA ALA A 349 -11.64 5.09 -1.79
C ALA A 349 -10.78 4.83 -0.54
N LEU A 350 -11.15 3.81 0.22
CA LEU A 350 -10.60 3.53 1.54
C LEU A 350 -9.09 3.30 1.50
N HIS A 351 -8.59 2.48 0.57
CA HIS A 351 -7.19 2.10 0.47
C HIS A 351 -6.27 3.30 0.19
N CYS A 352 -6.70 4.21 -0.67
CA CYS A 352 -5.94 5.42 -1.01
C CYS A 352 -5.66 6.30 0.24
N ARG A 353 -6.51 6.23 1.26
CA ARG A 353 -6.50 7.13 2.42
C ARG A 353 -5.90 6.54 3.67
N VAL A 354 -5.38 5.30 3.59
CA VAL A 354 -4.75 4.57 4.70
C VAL A 354 -3.52 3.80 4.23
N LYS A 355 -2.55 3.62 5.12
CA LYS A 355 -1.34 2.83 4.81
C LYS A 355 -0.95 1.96 6.00
N GLY A 356 -0.79 0.65 5.79
CA GLY A 356 -0.31 -0.27 6.82
C GLY A 356 1.11 0.06 7.29
N ILE A 357 1.36 -0.14 8.57
CA ILE A 357 2.67 -0.14 9.20
C ILE A 357 2.94 -1.55 9.68
N PRO A 358 3.95 -2.24 9.14
CA PRO A 358 4.23 -3.63 9.50
C PRO A 358 4.58 -3.77 10.97
N ASP A 359 4.38 -4.95 11.49
CA ASP A 359 4.84 -5.29 12.83
C ASP A 359 6.37 -5.25 12.86
N LEU A 360 6.93 -4.24 13.54
CA LEU A 360 8.39 -4.07 13.62
C LEU A 360 9.06 -5.16 14.47
N SER A 361 8.30 -5.96 15.23
CA SER A 361 8.81 -7.14 15.92
C SER A 361 9.06 -8.32 14.97
N LEU A 362 8.55 -8.25 13.73
CA LEU A 362 8.92 -9.17 12.65
C LEU A 362 10.42 -9.14 12.32
N MET A 363 11.22 -8.28 12.94
CA MET A 363 12.70 -8.34 12.89
C MET A 363 13.27 -9.68 13.38
N GLU A 364 12.50 -10.47 14.10
CA GLU A 364 12.75 -11.87 14.41
C GLU A 364 11.98 -12.80 13.45
N PHE A 365 11.99 -12.54 12.15
CA PHE A 365 11.75 -13.62 11.20
C PHE A 365 12.94 -14.56 11.33
N ASN A 366 12.81 -15.51 12.20
CA ASN A 366 13.68 -16.67 12.24
C ASN A 366 13.44 -17.44 10.95
N ILE A 367 14.13 -17.01 9.86
CA ILE A 367 14.19 -17.82 8.62
C ILE A 367 14.53 -19.23 9.08
N GLY A 368 13.63 -20.17 8.78
CA GLY A 368 13.76 -21.52 9.29
C GLY A 368 12.85 -21.87 10.48
N ASP A 369 12.10 -20.92 11.06
CA ASP A 369 11.01 -21.20 12.01
C ASP A 369 9.73 -21.55 11.22
N ILE A 370 9.67 -22.79 10.75
CA ILE A 370 8.61 -23.26 9.87
C ILE A 370 7.27 -23.40 10.59
N ASN A 371 7.31 -23.65 11.91
CA ASN A 371 6.13 -23.84 12.75
C ASN A 371 5.68 -22.55 13.47
N GLN A 372 6.45 -21.46 13.34
CA GLN A 372 6.16 -20.15 13.93
C GLN A 372 6.07 -20.16 15.47
N ASP A 373 6.91 -20.99 16.12
CA ASP A 373 6.99 -21.04 17.58
C ASP A 373 8.08 -20.10 18.15
N ASN A 374 8.68 -19.26 17.31
CA ASN A 374 9.82 -18.35 17.58
C ASN A 374 11.13 -19.06 17.90
N MET A 375 11.28 -20.33 17.53
CA MET A 375 12.49 -21.11 17.77
C MET A 375 12.87 -21.94 16.57
N VAL A 376 13.98 -21.61 15.89
CA VAL A 376 14.52 -22.50 14.83
C VAL A 376 15.18 -23.71 15.45
N ASN A 377 14.56 -24.89 15.30
CA ASN A 377 15.02 -26.12 15.91
C ASN A 377 14.71 -27.36 15.04
N VAL A 378 14.93 -28.56 15.57
CA VAL A 378 14.76 -29.83 14.84
C VAL A 378 13.28 -30.03 14.40
N GLN A 379 12.31 -29.43 15.07
CA GLN A 379 10.89 -29.56 14.67
C GLN A 379 10.64 -28.89 13.32
N ASP A 380 11.28 -27.76 13.06
CA ASP A 380 11.20 -27.05 11.78
C ASP A 380 11.78 -27.87 10.65
N ILE A 381 12.90 -28.56 10.89
CA ILE A 381 13.46 -29.48 9.89
C ILE A 381 12.45 -30.56 9.52
N ILE A 382 11.77 -31.15 10.52
CA ILE A 382 10.77 -32.21 10.29
C ILE A 382 9.63 -31.69 9.44
N ILE A 383 9.14 -30.48 9.75
CA ILE A 383 8.03 -29.86 9.00
C ILE A 383 8.49 -29.50 7.59
N LEU A 384 9.65 -28.88 7.42
CA LEU A 384 10.20 -28.52 6.11
C LEU A 384 10.36 -29.76 5.22
N VAL A 385 10.90 -30.87 5.75
CA VAL A 385 10.98 -32.12 5.02
C VAL A 385 9.58 -32.64 4.62
N SER A 386 8.58 -32.48 5.49
CA SER A 386 7.18 -32.84 5.16
C SER A 386 6.62 -31.97 4.04
N VAL A 387 6.85 -30.66 4.08
CA VAL A 387 6.48 -29.70 3.03
C VAL A 387 7.09 -30.11 1.68
N ILE A 388 8.37 -30.42 1.67
CA ILE A 388 9.09 -30.86 0.46
C ILE A 388 8.51 -32.17 -0.10
N LEU A 389 8.24 -33.14 0.77
CA LEU A 389 7.74 -34.47 0.35
C LEU A 389 6.30 -34.42 -0.16
N ASN A 390 5.51 -33.48 0.35
CA ASN A 390 4.11 -33.30 -0.06
C ASN A 390 3.97 -32.36 -1.27
N GLY A 391 5.03 -31.64 -1.65
CA GLY A 391 4.98 -30.60 -2.68
C GLY A 391 4.14 -29.39 -2.24
N GLU A 392 4.08 -29.14 -0.93
CA GLU A 392 3.40 -27.99 -0.35
C GLU A 392 4.33 -26.77 -0.37
N SER A 393 3.77 -25.57 -0.46
CA SER A 393 4.52 -24.33 -0.28
C SER A 393 4.48 -23.89 1.19
N ASN A 394 5.62 -23.39 1.69
CA ASN A 394 5.69 -22.75 3.00
C ASN A 394 6.62 -21.57 2.90
N ILE A 395 6.11 -20.37 3.18
CA ILE A 395 6.85 -19.11 2.99
C ILE A 395 8.12 -18.98 3.84
N TYR A 396 8.22 -19.77 4.90
CA TYR A 396 9.37 -19.80 5.81
C TYR A 396 10.38 -20.91 5.43
N GLY A 397 10.07 -21.66 4.36
CA GLY A 397 10.80 -22.85 3.96
C GLY A 397 11.83 -22.64 2.86
N ASP A 398 11.81 -21.53 2.14
CA ASP A 398 12.82 -21.16 1.16
C ASP A 398 13.90 -20.31 1.85
N LEU A 399 14.84 -20.96 2.50
CA LEU A 399 15.87 -20.31 3.29
C LEU A 399 16.96 -19.66 2.46
N ASN A 400 17.18 -20.18 1.25
CA ASN A 400 18.21 -19.64 0.34
C ASN A 400 17.62 -18.62 -0.65
N MET A 401 16.31 -18.40 -0.62
CA MET A 401 15.55 -17.47 -1.46
C MET A 401 15.78 -17.71 -2.97
N ASP A 402 15.93 -18.99 -3.36
CA ASP A 402 16.08 -19.35 -4.77
C ASP A 402 14.73 -19.62 -5.47
N GLY A 403 13.62 -19.45 -4.76
CA GLY A 403 12.25 -19.69 -5.24
C GLY A 403 11.84 -21.16 -5.23
N THR A 404 12.64 -22.06 -4.61
CA THR A 404 12.36 -23.50 -4.63
C THR A 404 12.61 -24.13 -3.26
N ILE A 405 11.56 -24.53 -2.58
CA ILE A 405 11.71 -25.27 -1.32
C ILE A 405 12.21 -26.69 -1.60
N ASN A 406 13.46 -26.95 -1.21
CA ASN A 406 14.13 -28.21 -1.50
C ASN A 406 15.15 -28.61 -0.41
N ILE A 407 15.94 -29.63 -0.68
CA ILE A 407 16.91 -30.15 0.29
C ILE A 407 18.02 -29.12 0.66
N LEU A 408 18.26 -28.11 -0.16
CA LEU A 408 19.25 -27.07 0.15
C LEU A 408 18.79 -26.20 1.30
N ASP A 409 17.48 -25.96 1.42
CA ASP A 409 16.88 -25.21 2.54
C ASP A 409 16.97 -26.01 3.85
N VAL A 410 16.78 -27.32 3.77
CA VAL A 410 17.00 -28.20 4.94
C VAL A 410 18.46 -28.12 5.41
N VAL A 411 19.43 -28.03 4.50
CA VAL A 411 20.84 -27.84 4.86
C VAL A 411 21.05 -26.49 5.53
N GLN A 412 20.36 -25.44 5.07
CA GLN A 412 20.45 -24.11 5.67
C GLN A 412 19.88 -24.07 7.10
N ILE A 413 18.69 -24.66 7.34
CA ILE A 413 18.13 -24.78 8.71
C ILE A 413 19.13 -25.51 9.62
N VAL A 414 19.74 -26.60 9.17
CA VAL A 414 20.73 -27.33 9.95
C VAL A 414 21.93 -26.42 10.30
N ASN A 415 22.40 -25.61 9.35
CA ASN A 415 23.50 -24.68 9.59
C ASN A 415 23.10 -23.60 10.63
N ILE A 416 21.90 -23.04 10.54
CA ILE A 416 21.36 -22.08 11.53
C ILE A 416 21.34 -22.70 12.92
N ILE A 417 20.79 -23.92 13.06
CA ILE A 417 20.72 -24.63 14.36
C ILE A 417 22.12 -24.92 14.92
N LEU A 418 23.09 -25.19 14.07
CA LEU A 418 24.48 -25.47 14.48
C LEU A 418 25.33 -24.21 14.67
N GLY A 419 24.78 -23.01 14.41
CA GLY A 419 25.49 -21.73 14.49
C GLY A 419 26.63 -21.60 13.48
N ARG A 420 26.44 -22.09 12.25
CA ARG A 420 27.45 -22.14 11.19
C ARG A 420 27.05 -21.28 10.01
#